data_828911adfadce1f3a39723a5871dfaba
#
_entry.id   828911adfadce1f3a39723a5871dfaba
#
_cell.length_a   1.000
_cell.length_b   1.000
_cell.length_c   1.000
_cell.angle_alpha   90.00
_cell.angle_beta   90.00
_cell.angle_gamma   90.00
#
_symmetry.space_group_name_H-M   'P 1'
#
loop_
_entity.id
_entity.type
_entity.pdbx_description
1 polymer ?
#
loop_
_entity_poly.entity_id
_entity_poly.type
_entity_poly.pdbx_seq_one_letter_code
_entity_poly.pdbx_strand_id
1 'polypeptide(L)'
;MILSVRSIAATCAVGALGAALAACGSPASPDAAHRGHRAPATTATIATTSPPPTLAPGPAGLTPVFKNAPRTRAKTVALTFDADMTADQGARAAAGEHFDNPQLIATLQKFKVPATVFMTGRWADEYPREAKDIGQDPLFEIGNHSYSHYAFTDDCYGLPTMSEDRMRADVERAYAAFRQAGVRDAMPYFRFPGGCYDQRSLRALSASGVTAVQWDVVSGDAFATDADAVAQQVLDGVRSGSVVVMHCTRSAAPATEQALRTIIPELRHRGFRFVKVSQLIAAAGGRH
;
A
#
# COMPACT_ATOMS: atom_id res chain seq x y z
N MET A 1 47.61 -18.82 21.53
CA MET A 1 48.05 -17.66 22.33
C MET A 1 46.80 -17.06 22.94
N ILE A 2 46.63 -17.28 24.22
CA ILE A 2 45.46 -17.03 25.07
C ILE A 2 45.65 -15.67 25.75
N LEU A 3 44.66 -14.81 25.75
CA LEU A 3 44.48 -13.69 26.68
C LEU A 3 42.99 -13.29 26.63
N SER A 4 42.18 -13.73 27.54
CA SER A 4 41.89 -13.39 28.93
C SER A 4 41.18 -12.03 29.12
N VAL A 5 39.88 -12.14 29.31
CA VAL A 5 38.90 -11.50 30.23
C VAL A 5 39.34 -10.25 31.00
N ARG A 6 38.49 -9.23 31.02
CA ARG A 6 38.15 -8.48 32.25
C ARG A 6 36.75 -7.92 32.23
N SER A 7 35.91 -8.47 33.10
CA SER A 7 34.65 -7.90 33.61
C SER A 7 34.94 -6.71 34.52
N ILE A 8 34.10 -5.67 34.43
CA ILE A 8 33.96 -4.66 35.49
C ILE A 8 32.50 -4.55 35.83
N ALA A 9 32.16 -5.01 37.01
CA ALA A 9 30.89 -4.73 37.69
C ALA A 9 31.08 -3.46 38.54
N ALA A 10 30.12 -2.61 38.58
CA ALA A 10 30.01 -1.55 39.59
C ALA A 10 28.56 -1.38 40.04
N THR A 11 28.44 -1.49 41.34
CA THR A 11 27.30 -1.60 42.22
C THR A 11 26.65 -0.26 42.59
N CYS A 12 25.32 -0.29 42.80
CA CYS A 12 24.47 0.34 43.80
C CYS A 12 24.68 1.79 44.29
N ALA A 13 23.62 2.58 44.28
CA ALA A 13 23.21 3.35 45.45
C ALA A 13 21.69 3.59 45.49
N VAL A 14 21.08 3.12 46.57
CA VAL A 14 19.71 3.36 47.05
C VAL A 14 19.72 4.67 47.84
N GLY A 15 18.70 5.50 47.66
CA GLY A 15 18.45 6.68 48.47
C GLY A 15 16.95 6.89 48.64
N ALA A 16 16.42 6.47 49.81
CA ALA A 16 15.07 6.78 50.27
C ALA A 16 15.16 7.93 51.31
N LEU A 17 14.11 8.62 51.49
CA LEU A 17 13.56 9.50 52.55
C LEU A 17 12.96 10.78 51.93
N GLY A 18 11.80 11.31 52.32
CA GLY A 18 10.89 11.06 53.45
C GLY A 18 9.68 11.97 53.30
N ALA A 19 8.63 11.60 53.97
CA ALA A 19 7.33 12.21 54.04
C ALA A 19 7.29 13.54 54.81
N ALA A 20 6.32 14.43 54.49
CA ALA A 20 5.77 15.37 55.43
C ALA A 20 4.29 15.67 55.11
N LEU A 21 3.42 15.29 56.06
CA LEU A 21 2.01 15.65 56.19
C LEU A 21 1.89 17.06 56.76
N ALA A 22 0.95 17.85 56.27
CA ALA A 22 0.29 18.85 57.12
C ALA A 22 -1.14 19.08 56.65
N ALA A 23 -2.04 18.92 57.54
CA ALA A 23 -3.51 19.07 57.40
C ALA A 23 -3.96 20.46 57.87
N CYS A 24 -5.24 20.73 57.61
CA CYS A 24 -6.20 21.64 58.26
C CYS A 24 -6.52 22.96 57.55
N GLY A 25 -7.86 23.08 57.31
CA GLY A 25 -8.55 24.33 57.45
C GLY A 25 -9.66 24.60 56.42
N SER A 26 -10.90 24.11 56.68
CA SER A 26 -12.10 24.74 56.10
C SER A 26 -12.52 25.93 56.94
N PRO A 27 -13.21 26.95 56.37
CA PRO A 27 -14.64 27.05 56.59
C PRO A 27 -15.48 27.45 55.37
N ALA A 28 -16.78 27.27 55.56
CA ALA A 28 -17.88 27.27 54.62
C ALA A 28 -18.34 28.66 54.11
N SER A 29 -18.86 28.62 52.88
CA SER A 29 -20.04 29.26 52.24
C SER A 29 -20.34 30.76 52.42
N PRO A 30 -20.97 31.49 51.43
CA PRO A 30 -22.27 31.11 50.87
C PRO A 30 -22.49 31.36 49.34
N ASP A 31 -23.48 30.69 48.82
CA ASP A 31 -24.32 30.91 47.66
C ASP A 31 -24.00 32.05 46.68
N ALA A 32 -23.70 31.69 45.46
CA ALA A 32 -24.01 32.48 44.26
C ALA A 32 -24.48 31.57 43.14
N ALA A 33 -25.76 31.71 42.82
CA ALA A 33 -26.41 31.05 41.70
C ALA A 33 -25.74 31.40 40.36
N HIS A 34 -24.91 30.48 39.81
CA HIS A 34 -24.48 30.58 38.44
C HIS A 34 -25.38 29.74 37.55
N ARG A 35 -26.19 30.45 36.76
CA ARG A 35 -26.91 29.93 35.60
C ARG A 35 -25.90 29.21 34.71
N GLY A 36 -25.98 27.89 34.66
CA GLY A 36 -25.22 27.06 33.76
C GLY A 36 -25.56 27.41 32.30
N HIS A 37 -24.65 28.03 31.61
CA HIS A 37 -24.66 28.02 30.16
C HIS A 37 -24.26 26.63 29.73
N ARG A 38 -25.27 25.83 29.36
CA ARG A 38 -25.09 24.54 28.71
C ARG A 38 -24.46 24.83 27.35
N ALA A 39 -23.15 24.57 27.19
CA ALA A 39 -22.49 24.60 25.89
C ALA A 39 -23.25 23.65 24.95
N PRO A 40 -23.49 24.05 23.71
CA PRO A 40 -24.12 23.16 22.74
C PRO A 40 -23.20 21.94 22.54
N ALA A 41 -23.80 20.75 22.76
CA ALA A 41 -23.14 19.49 22.44
C ALA A 41 -22.79 19.52 20.91
N THR A 42 -21.53 19.64 20.62
CA THR A 42 -21.04 19.49 19.24
C THR A 42 -21.27 18.03 18.85
N THR A 43 -22.35 17.78 18.14
CA THR A 43 -22.58 16.49 17.51
C THR A 43 -21.46 16.28 16.52
N ALA A 44 -20.50 15.42 16.88
CA ALA A 44 -19.48 14.97 15.93
C ALA A 44 -20.22 14.25 14.79
N THR A 45 -20.32 14.92 13.65
CA THR A 45 -20.82 14.32 12.42
C THR A 45 -19.81 13.20 12.08
N ILE A 46 -20.21 11.96 12.28
CA ILE A 46 -19.47 10.81 11.78
C ILE A 46 -19.49 10.98 10.25
N ALA A 47 -18.35 11.36 9.67
CA ALA A 47 -18.19 11.39 8.24
C ALA A 47 -18.38 9.94 7.77
N THR A 48 -19.52 9.64 7.17
CA THR A 48 -19.76 8.40 6.46
C THR A 48 -18.80 8.42 5.25
N THR A 49 -17.69 7.72 5.36
CA THR A 49 -16.80 7.52 4.22
C THR A 49 -17.57 6.70 3.19
N SER A 50 -17.82 7.29 2.03
CA SER A 50 -18.39 6.54 0.90
C SER A 50 -17.51 5.33 0.57
N PRO A 51 -18.09 4.18 0.20
CA PRO A 51 -17.31 3.02 -0.19
C PRO A 51 -16.36 3.36 -1.36
N PRO A 52 -15.21 2.66 -1.48
CA PRO A 52 -14.28 2.87 -2.58
C PRO A 52 -14.95 2.70 -3.93
N PRO A 53 -14.65 3.56 -4.93
CA PRO A 53 -15.25 3.43 -6.25
C PRO A 53 -14.80 2.15 -6.96
N THR A 54 -15.73 1.40 -7.53
CA THR A 54 -15.47 0.19 -8.32
C THR A 54 -16.10 0.29 -9.69
N LEU A 55 -15.64 -0.50 -10.64
CA LEU A 55 -16.32 -0.61 -11.94
C LEU A 55 -17.52 -1.55 -11.82
N ALA A 56 -18.52 -1.33 -12.67
CA ALA A 56 -19.59 -2.30 -12.86
C ALA A 56 -19.02 -3.62 -13.39
N PRO A 57 -19.65 -4.77 -13.07
CA PRO A 57 -19.28 -6.04 -13.66
C PRO A 57 -19.15 -5.94 -15.19
N GLY A 58 -18.17 -6.60 -15.74
CA GLY A 58 -17.96 -6.70 -17.18
C GLY A 58 -19.03 -7.54 -17.89
N PRO A 59 -18.88 -7.73 -19.19
CA PRO A 59 -19.80 -8.59 -19.96
C PRO A 59 -19.93 -9.97 -19.32
N ALA A 60 -21.13 -10.53 -19.33
CA ALA A 60 -21.46 -11.82 -18.71
C ALA A 60 -21.14 -11.91 -17.19
N GLY A 61 -21.09 -10.77 -16.48
CA GLY A 61 -20.82 -10.73 -15.05
C GLY A 61 -19.36 -10.97 -14.66
N LEU A 62 -18.44 -10.93 -15.62
CA LEU A 62 -17.00 -11.10 -15.35
C LEU A 62 -16.45 -9.95 -14.49
N THR A 63 -15.37 -10.24 -13.76
CA THR A 63 -14.60 -9.21 -13.05
C THR A 63 -14.20 -8.09 -14.01
N PRO A 64 -14.56 -6.82 -13.71
CA PRO A 64 -14.22 -5.70 -14.58
C PRO A 64 -12.73 -5.42 -14.55
N VAL A 65 -12.17 -4.95 -15.67
CA VAL A 65 -10.75 -4.62 -15.81
C VAL A 65 -10.59 -3.14 -16.09
N PHE A 66 -9.82 -2.47 -15.23
CA PHE A 66 -9.41 -1.08 -15.37
C PHE A 66 -7.95 -1.00 -15.83
N LYS A 67 -7.66 -0.27 -16.91
CA LYS A 67 -6.29 -0.09 -17.43
C LYS A 67 -5.81 1.35 -17.35
N ASN A 68 -6.70 2.29 -17.58
CA ASN A 68 -6.44 3.74 -17.53
C ASN A 68 -7.76 4.49 -17.50
N ALA A 69 -7.75 5.73 -17.03
CA ALA A 69 -8.90 6.62 -17.12
C ALA A 69 -8.99 7.25 -18.53
N PRO A 70 -10.17 7.82 -18.90
CA PRO A 70 -10.31 8.58 -20.12
C PRO A 70 -9.27 9.69 -20.26
N ARG A 71 -8.79 9.91 -21.47
CA ARG A 71 -7.81 10.97 -21.78
C ARG A 71 -8.51 12.33 -21.68
N THR A 72 -8.12 13.11 -20.68
CA THR A 72 -8.69 14.44 -20.42
C THR A 72 -7.59 15.50 -20.40
N ARG A 73 -7.98 16.78 -20.33
CA ARG A 73 -7.01 17.89 -20.15
C ARG A 73 -6.41 17.94 -18.74
N ALA A 74 -6.94 17.15 -17.80
CA ALA A 74 -6.58 17.22 -16.38
C ALA A 74 -5.19 16.65 -16.03
N LYS A 75 -4.45 16.13 -16.98
CA LYS A 75 -3.08 15.57 -16.82
C LYS A 75 -2.87 14.87 -15.48
N THR A 76 -3.63 13.81 -15.22
CA THR A 76 -3.48 12.96 -14.04
C THR A 76 -2.73 11.68 -14.38
N VAL A 77 -1.99 11.12 -13.42
CA VAL A 77 -1.28 9.85 -13.55
C VAL A 77 -1.28 9.13 -12.20
N ALA A 78 -1.50 7.82 -12.21
CA ALA A 78 -1.32 6.97 -11.04
C ALA A 78 -0.02 6.19 -11.17
N LEU A 79 0.89 6.39 -10.21
CA LEU A 79 2.02 5.49 -10.03
C LEU A 79 1.54 4.33 -9.15
N THR A 80 1.78 3.11 -9.59
CA THR A 80 1.40 1.90 -8.88
C THR A 80 2.59 1.00 -8.70
N PHE A 81 2.67 0.35 -7.54
CA PHE A 81 3.82 -0.45 -7.14
C PHE A 81 3.37 -1.83 -6.71
N ASP A 82 3.95 -2.87 -7.29
CA ASP A 82 3.73 -4.24 -6.86
C ASP A 82 4.75 -4.58 -5.75
N ALA A 83 4.22 -4.97 -4.58
CA ALA A 83 4.97 -5.44 -3.42
C ALA A 83 4.77 -6.96 -3.35
N ASP A 84 5.62 -7.69 -4.04
CA ASP A 84 5.41 -9.09 -4.34
C ASP A 84 6.41 -10.01 -3.62
N MET A 85 5.90 -11.12 -3.12
CA MET A 85 6.66 -12.26 -2.64
C MET A 85 5.93 -13.56 -2.95
N THR A 86 6.70 -14.57 -3.34
CA THR A 86 6.26 -15.96 -3.43
C THR A 86 6.63 -16.74 -2.16
N ALA A 87 6.06 -17.94 -1.99
CA ALA A 87 6.24 -18.73 -0.77
C ALA A 87 7.71 -19.15 -0.53
N ASP A 88 8.48 -19.42 -1.59
CA ASP A 88 9.88 -19.82 -1.53
C ASP A 88 10.84 -18.66 -1.19
N GLN A 89 10.43 -17.41 -1.39
CA GLN A 89 11.25 -16.23 -1.11
C GLN A 89 11.42 -15.93 0.37
N GLY A 90 10.60 -16.52 1.26
CA GLY A 90 10.78 -16.37 2.71
C GLY A 90 12.15 -16.83 3.22
N ALA A 91 12.69 -17.94 2.70
CA ALA A 91 14.03 -18.39 3.04
C ALA A 91 15.12 -17.42 2.54
N ARG A 92 14.91 -16.78 1.38
CA ARG A 92 15.82 -15.76 0.82
C ARG A 92 15.77 -14.48 1.65
N ALA A 93 14.57 -14.06 2.07
CA ALA A 93 14.41 -12.92 2.96
C ALA A 93 15.10 -13.16 4.32
N ALA A 94 14.95 -14.34 4.92
CA ALA A 94 15.64 -14.73 6.14
C ALA A 94 17.18 -14.76 5.97
N ALA A 95 17.67 -14.98 4.77
CA ALA A 95 19.10 -14.91 4.42
C ALA A 95 19.59 -13.47 4.11
N GLY A 96 18.72 -12.45 4.27
CA GLY A 96 19.06 -11.04 4.12
C GLY A 96 18.77 -10.45 2.74
N GLU A 97 18.03 -11.15 1.88
CA GLU A 97 17.56 -10.56 0.64
C GLU A 97 16.35 -9.65 0.90
N HIS A 98 16.33 -8.47 0.29
CA HIS A 98 15.31 -7.48 0.52
C HIS A 98 14.20 -7.53 -0.54
N PHE A 99 13.00 -7.94 -0.12
CA PHE A 99 11.76 -7.85 -0.88
C PHE A 99 10.92 -6.62 -0.49
N ASP A 100 11.38 -5.84 0.49
CA ASP A 100 10.91 -4.51 0.84
C ASP A 100 11.73 -3.43 0.13
N ASN A 101 11.24 -2.19 0.13
CA ASN A 101 11.99 -1.02 -0.33
C ASN A 101 11.58 0.24 0.45
N PRO A 102 12.01 0.36 1.71
CA PRO A 102 11.65 1.51 2.54
C PRO A 102 12.17 2.85 1.99
N GLN A 103 13.24 2.84 1.20
CA GLN A 103 13.76 4.05 0.56
C GLN A 103 12.83 4.56 -0.55
N LEU A 104 12.19 3.67 -1.30
CA LEU A 104 11.18 4.03 -2.29
C LEU A 104 9.98 4.67 -1.62
N ILE A 105 9.48 4.08 -0.54
CA ILE A 105 8.36 4.65 0.25
C ILE A 105 8.74 6.02 0.80
N ALA A 106 9.93 6.17 1.39
CA ALA A 106 10.44 7.46 1.89
C ALA A 106 10.58 8.52 0.78
N THR A 107 10.96 8.11 -0.44
CA THR A 107 11.03 9.00 -1.60
C THR A 107 9.64 9.48 -2.01
N LEU A 108 8.63 8.61 -2.08
CA LEU A 108 7.25 9.00 -2.36
C LEU A 108 6.70 9.96 -1.29
N GLN A 109 6.96 9.70 -0.02
CA GLN A 109 6.59 10.57 1.11
C GLN A 109 7.27 11.94 1.02
N LYS A 110 8.59 11.97 0.78
CA LYS A 110 9.37 13.20 0.62
C LYS A 110 8.83 14.07 -0.50
N PHE A 111 8.48 13.48 -1.63
CA PHE A 111 7.87 14.18 -2.74
C PHE A 111 6.37 14.39 -2.60
N LYS A 112 5.73 13.88 -1.54
CA LYS A 112 4.26 13.91 -1.33
C LYS A 112 3.51 13.40 -2.56
N VAL A 113 3.88 12.21 -3.03
CA VAL A 113 3.28 11.55 -4.19
C VAL A 113 2.28 10.50 -3.71
N PRO A 114 0.97 10.71 -3.95
CA PRO A 114 -0.01 9.65 -3.70
C PRO A 114 0.23 8.49 -4.67
N ALA A 115 0.10 7.26 -4.18
CA ALA A 115 0.32 6.05 -4.95
C ALA A 115 -0.61 4.91 -4.50
N THR A 116 -0.70 3.87 -5.33
CA THR A 116 -1.41 2.63 -5.02
C THR A 116 -0.39 1.49 -4.97
N VAL A 117 -0.36 0.75 -3.85
CA VAL A 117 0.53 -0.39 -3.66
C VAL A 117 -0.31 -1.67 -3.75
N PHE A 118 -0.01 -2.51 -4.74
CA PHE A 118 -0.59 -3.85 -4.87
C PHE A 118 0.31 -4.84 -4.13
N MET A 119 -0.17 -5.30 -2.99
CA MET A 119 0.62 -6.09 -2.05
C MET A 119 0.20 -7.56 -2.12
N THR A 120 1.16 -8.48 -2.09
CA THR A 120 0.83 -9.89 -1.86
C THR A 120 0.62 -10.15 -0.38
N GLY A 121 -0.25 -11.12 -0.05
CA GLY A 121 -0.42 -11.54 1.34
C GLY A 121 0.87 -12.08 1.93
N ARG A 122 1.68 -12.78 1.14
CA ARG A 122 2.98 -13.31 1.56
C ARG A 122 3.96 -12.19 1.93
N TRP A 123 3.98 -11.10 1.17
CA TRP A 123 4.78 -9.92 1.49
C TRP A 123 4.33 -9.27 2.80
N ALA A 124 3.01 -9.15 3.00
CA ALA A 124 2.45 -8.58 4.24
C ALA A 124 2.78 -9.44 5.47
N ASP A 125 2.83 -10.77 5.34
CA ASP A 125 3.25 -11.68 6.40
C ASP A 125 4.75 -11.53 6.73
N GLU A 126 5.59 -11.26 5.72
CA GLU A 126 7.04 -11.08 5.90
C GLU A 126 7.39 -9.71 6.50
N TYR A 127 6.71 -8.65 6.01
CA TYR A 127 6.96 -7.25 6.38
C TYR A 127 5.74 -6.59 7.03
N PRO A 128 5.22 -7.12 8.17
CA PRO A 128 3.94 -6.66 8.73
C PRO A 128 3.98 -5.21 9.24
N ARG A 129 5.16 -4.71 9.64
CA ARG A 129 5.29 -3.30 10.05
C ARG A 129 5.21 -2.37 8.85
N GLU A 130 5.95 -2.67 7.80
CA GLU A 130 5.93 -1.91 6.55
C GLU A 130 4.55 -1.93 5.91
N ALA A 131 3.87 -3.09 5.88
CA ALA A 131 2.50 -3.22 5.40
C ALA A 131 1.54 -2.29 6.18
N LYS A 132 1.66 -2.29 7.51
CA LYS A 132 0.87 -1.41 8.38
C LYS A 132 1.19 0.06 8.13
N ASP A 133 2.46 0.42 8.10
CA ASP A 133 2.90 1.82 7.95
C ASP A 133 2.45 2.39 6.60
N ILE A 134 2.60 1.64 5.52
CA ILE A 134 2.08 2.01 4.19
C ILE A 134 0.55 2.10 4.21
N GLY A 135 -0.14 1.14 4.81
CA GLY A 135 -1.60 1.10 4.88
C GLY A 135 -2.23 2.19 5.76
N GLN A 136 -1.47 2.79 6.66
CA GLN A 136 -1.93 3.90 7.53
C GLN A 136 -1.53 5.27 7.01
N ASP A 137 -0.63 5.35 6.03
CA ASP A 137 -0.23 6.62 5.43
C ASP A 137 -1.29 7.10 4.43
N PRO A 138 -1.87 8.30 4.62
CA PRO A 138 -2.91 8.82 3.72
C PRO A 138 -2.43 9.06 2.27
N LEU A 139 -1.13 9.05 2.01
CA LEU A 139 -0.59 9.09 0.66
C LEU A 139 -0.86 7.81 -0.12
N PHE A 140 -1.02 6.68 0.56
CA PHE A 140 -1.13 5.39 -0.10
C PHE A 140 -2.54 4.81 -0.03
N GLU A 141 -2.84 3.92 -0.93
CA GLU A 141 -3.94 2.96 -0.86
C GLU A 141 -3.40 1.57 -1.20
N ILE A 142 -3.96 0.54 -0.57
CA ILE A 142 -3.49 -0.83 -0.73
C ILE A 142 -4.48 -1.60 -1.61
N GLY A 143 -3.99 -2.15 -2.71
CA GLY A 143 -4.67 -3.16 -3.51
C GLY A 143 -4.13 -4.56 -3.23
N ASN A 144 -4.82 -5.55 -3.75
CA ASN A 144 -4.51 -6.96 -3.57
C ASN A 144 -3.75 -7.51 -4.79
N HIS A 145 -2.63 -8.18 -4.55
CA HIS A 145 -1.80 -8.83 -5.58
C HIS A 145 -1.75 -10.35 -5.42
N SER A 146 -2.86 -10.97 -4.97
CA SER A 146 -2.96 -12.35 -4.51
C SER A 146 -2.20 -12.61 -3.19
N TYR A 147 -2.34 -13.81 -2.63
CA TYR A 147 -1.51 -14.18 -1.49
C TYR A 147 -0.17 -14.74 -1.92
N SER A 148 -0.20 -15.67 -2.90
CA SER A 148 0.96 -16.51 -3.28
C SER A 148 1.84 -15.93 -4.38
N HIS A 149 1.39 -14.89 -5.10
CA HIS A 149 1.98 -14.40 -6.34
C HIS A 149 2.06 -15.48 -7.44
N TYR A 150 1.12 -16.42 -7.47
CA TYR A 150 1.02 -17.42 -8.52
C TYR A 150 0.23 -16.90 -9.71
N ALA A 151 0.58 -17.37 -10.91
CA ALA A 151 -0.13 -17.02 -12.14
C ALA A 151 -1.58 -17.53 -12.12
N PHE A 152 -2.51 -16.71 -12.57
CA PHE A 152 -3.93 -17.01 -12.72
C PHE A 152 -4.26 -17.51 -14.14
N THR A 153 -3.24 -17.79 -14.93
CA THR A 153 -3.29 -18.41 -16.26
C THR A 153 -2.33 -19.60 -16.29
N ASP A 154 -2.43 -20.41 -17.33
CA ASP A 154 -1.60 -21.64 -17.44
C ASP A 154 -0.13 -21.31 -17.73
N ASP A 155 0.17 -20.12 -18.24
CA ASP A 155 1.51 -19.61 -18.47
C ASP A 155 1.55 -18.11 -18.22
N CYS A 156 2.54 -17.65 -17.44
CA CYS A 156 2.81 -16.24 -17.19
C CYS A 156 4.24 -16.06 -16.68
N TYR A 157 5.17 -15.77 -17.58
CA TYR A 157 6.58 -15.46 -17.25
C TYR A 157 7.27 -16.50 -16.34
N GLY A 158 6.86 -17.77 -16.41
CA GLY A 158 7.42 -18.84 -15.58
C GLY A 158 6.99 -18.82 -14.10
N LEU A 159 6.01 -18.01 -13.73
CA LEU A 159 5.41 -18.07 -12.39
C LEU A 159 4.73 -19.43 -12.17
N PRO A 160 4.77 -19.98 -10.94
CA PRO A 160 3.93 -21.11 -10.58
C PRO A 160 2.47 -20.81 -10.86
N THR A 161 1.73 -21.78 -11.39
CA THR A 161 0.33 -21.60 -11.78
C THR A 161 -0.63 -21.97 -10.66
N MET A 162 -1.82 -21.36 -10.67
CA MET A 162 -2.89 -21.63 -9.72
C MET A 162 -4.09 -22.26 -10.42
N SER A 163 -4.67 -23.31 -9.82
CA SER A 163 -5.93 -23.88 -10.30
C SER A 163 -7.11 -22.94 -10.05
N GLU A 164 -8.08 -22.95 -10.95
CA GLU A 164 -9.23 -22.02 -10.93
C GLU A 164 -9.99 -22.02 -9.60
N ASP A 165 -10.21 -23.21 -9.03
CA ASP A 165 -10.94 -23.41 -7.77
C ASP A 165 -10.24 -22.75 -6.56
N ARG A 166 -8.93 -22.47 -6.65
CA ARG A 166 -8.13 -21.84 -5.59
C ARG A 166 -7.98 -20.33 -5.75
N MET A 167 -8.22 -19.80 -6.95
CA MET A 167 -7.95 -18.37 -7.26
C MET A 167 -8.64 -17.40 -6.29
N ARG A 168 -9.95 -17.60 -6.06
CA ARG A 168 -10.70 -16.75 -5.14
C ARG A 168 -10.20 -16.87 -3.70
N ALA A 169 -9.97 -18.08 -3.23
CA ALA A 169 -9.47 -18.31 -1.87
C ALA A 169 -8.10 -17.67 -1.64
N ASP A 170 -7.24 -17.63 -2.65
CA ASP A 170 -5.94 -16.99 -2.57
C ASP A 170 -6.06 -15.46 -2.44
N VAL A 171 -6.98 -14.83 -3.17
CA VAL A 171 -7.30 -13.39 -3.03
C VAL A 171 -7.88 -13.10 -1.64
N GLU A 172 -8.82 -13.90 -1.15
CA GLU A 172 -9.40 -13.75 0.19
C GLU A 172 -8.35 -13.91 1.30
N ARG A 173 -7.41 -14.84 1.11
CA ARG A 173 -6.28 -15.07 2.01
C ARG A 173 -5.36 -13.84 2.08
N ALA A 174 -5.09 -13.17 0.97
CA ALA A 174 -4.32 -11.94 0.98
C ALA A 174 -4.99 -10.83 1.83
N TYR A 175 -6.30 -10.63 1.67
CA TYR A 175 -7.02 -9.68 2.53
C TYR A 175 -6.98 -10.08 4.01
N ALA A 176 -6.96 -11.38 4.33
CA ALA A 176 -6.79 -11.83 5.72
C ALA A 176 -5.40 -11.48 6.26
N ALA A 177 -4.33 -11.70 5.47
CA ALA A 177 -2.96 -11.32 5.81
C ALA A 177 -2.82 -9.80 6.03
N PHE A 178 -3.44 -8.98 5.19
CA PHE A 178 -3.47 -7.51 5.36
C PHE A 178 -4.07 -7.10 6.70
N ARG A 179 -5.22 -7.68 7.06
CA ARG A 179 -5.85 -7.39 8.37
C ARG A 179 -4.96 -7.82 9.54
N GLN A 180 -4.28 -8.97 9.44
CA GLN A 180 -3.34 -9.45 10.46
C GLN A 180 -2.13 -8.52 10.60
N ALA A 181 -1.61 -8.00 9.49
CA ALA A 181 -0.55 -7.00 9.49
C ALA A 181 -1.00 -5.61 9.99
N GLY A 182 -2.32 -5.37 10.14
CA GLY A 182 -2.87 -4.09 10.62
C GLY A 182 -3.26 -3.10 9.51
N VAL A 183 -3.30 -3.54 8.26
CA VAL A 183 -3.91 -2.80 7.14
C VAL A 183 -5.43 -2.96 7.23
N ARG A 184 -6.17 -1.87 7.51
CA ARG A 184 -7.62 -1.91 7.77
C ARG A 184 -8.46 -1.60 6.56
N ASP A 185 -7.98 -0.72 5.69
CA ASP A 185 -8.74 -0.11 4.61
C ASP A 185 -8.17 -0.51 3.24
N ALA A 186 -7.90 -1.82 3.05
CA ALA A 186 -7.49 -2.34 1.75
C ALA A 186 -8.63 -2.17 0.74
N MET A 187 -8.27 -1.66 -0.44
CA MET A 187 -9.21 -1.36 -1.52
C MET A 187 -9.72 -2.64 -2.19
N PRO A 188 -10.94 -2.63 -2.75
CA PRO A 188 -11.45 -3.74 -3.55
C PRO A 188 -10.82 -3.75 -4.96
N TYR A 189 -9.52 -3.61 -5.03
CA TYR A 189 -8.72 -3.63 -6.24
C TYR A 189 -7.80 -4.82 -6.23
N PHE A 190 -7.75 -5.51 -7.37
CA PHE A 190 -6.91 -6.68 -7.55
C PHE A 190 -6.00 -6.51 -8.76
N ARG A 191 -4.74 -6.88 -8.67
CA ARG A 191 -3.83 -6.98 -9.81
C ARG A 191 -3.38 -8.41 -9.97
N PHE A 192 -3.50 -8.94 -11.18
CA PHE A 192 -3.05 -10.29 -11.49
C PHE A 192 -1.52 -10.36 -11.43
N PRO A 193 -0.93 -11.35 -10.73
CA PRO A 193 0.52 -11.62 -10.79
C PRO A 193 1.02 -11.72 -12.22
N GLY A 194 2.12 -11.01 -12.53
CA GLY A 194 2.64 -10.87 -13.89
C GLY A 194 1.71 -10.17 -14.88
N GLY A 195 0.53 -9.72 -14.46
CA GLY A 195 -0.47 -9.08 -15.33
C GLY A 195 -1.24 -10.02 -16.23
N CYS A 196 -1.00 -11.33 -16.17
CA CYS A 196 -1.66 -12.31 -17.02
C CYS A 196 -3.06 -12.67 -16.51
N TYR A 197 -4.05 -12.55 -17.38
CA TYR A 197 -5.42 -12.94 -17.09
C TYR A 197 -6.15 -13.38 -18.36
N ASP A 198 -7.17 -14.19 -18.19
CA ASP A 198 -8.06 -14.69 -19.22
C ASP A 198 -9.51 -14.69 -18.73
N GLN A 199 -10.44 -15.17 -19.55
CA GLN A 199 -11.85 -15.23 -19.15
C GLN A 199 -12.09 -16.19 -17.96
N ARG A 200 -11.26 -17.22 -17.80
CA ARG A 200 -11.34 -18.17 -16.70
C ARG A 200 -11.02 -17.48 -15.38
N SER A 201 -9.89 -16.79 -15.31
CA SER A 201 -9.47 -16.03 -14.13
C SER A 201 -10.43 -14.89 -13.79
N LEU A 202 -10.95 -14.16 -14.78
CA LEU A 202 -11.96 -13.13 -14.57
C LEU A 202 -13.29 -13.69 -14.04
N ARG A 203 -13.68 -14.89 -14.46
CA ARG A 203 -14.86 -15.60 -13.94
C ARG A 203 -14.63 -16.07 -12.51
N ALA A 204 -13.47 -16.66 -12.22
CA ALA A 204 -13.13 -17.14 -10.88
C ALA A 204 -13.22 -16.04 -9.82
N LEU A 205 -12.89 -14.80 -10.18
CA LEU A 205 -12.92 -13.66 -9.28
C LEU A 205 -14.23 -12.86 -9.30
N SER A 206 -15.20 -13.21 -10.15
CA SER A 206 -16.43 -12.42 -10.30
C SER A 206 -17.23 -12.24 -9.01
N ALA A 207 -17.21 -13.24 -8.11
CA ALA A 207 -17.89 -13.18 -6.81
C ALA A 207 -17.06 -12.46 -5.73
N SER A 208 -15.82 -12.05 -6.00
CA SER A 208 -14.96 -11.36 -5.03
C SER A 208 -15.27 -9.86 -4.93
N GLY A 209 -16.08 -9.30 -5.82
CA GLY A 209 -16.46 -7.89 -5.85
C GLY A 209 -15.28 -6.93 -6.14
N VAL A 210 -14.18 -7.45 -6.67
CA VAL A 210 -13.00 -6.63 -6.96
C VAL A 210 -13.04 -6.04 -8.38
N THR A 211 -12.39 -4.89 -8.56
CA THR A 211 -11.99 -4.38 -9.87
C THR A 211 -10.56 -4.83 -10.15
N ALA A 212 -10.34 -5.56 -11.25
CA ALA A 212 -8.99 -5.90 -11.70
C ALA A 212 -8.31 -4.64 -12.25
N VAL A 213 -7.16 -4.28 -11.71
CA VAL A 213 -6.41 -3.08 -12.10
C VAL A 213 -5.15 -3.49 -12.84
N GLN A 214 -5.12 -3.18 -14.10
CA GLN A 214 -3.94 -3.32 -14.96
C GLN A 214 -3.28 -1.96 -15.18
N TRP A 215 -2.57 -1.79 -16.25
CA TRP A 215 -1.83 -0.59 -16.60
C TRP A 215 -1.85 -0.34 -18.11
N ASP A 216 -1.50 0.85 -18.50
CA ASP A 216 -1.22 1.24 -19.89
C ASP A 216 0.23 1.71 -20.09
N VAL A 217 1.00 1.83 -19.02
CA VAL A 217 2.43 2.16 -19.05
C VAL A 217 3.23 1.14 -18.25
N VAL A 218 4.13 0.44 -18.93
CA VAL A 218 5.12 -0.46 -18.31
C VAL A 218 6.38 0.34 -18.07
N SER A 219 6.89 0.34 -16.84
CA SER A 219 8.14 1.03 -16.47
C SER A 219 9.39 0.33 -16.98
N GLY A 220 9.32 -1.00 -17.18
CA GLY A 220 10.49 -1.82 -17.48
C GLY A 220 11.47 -1.98 -16.31
N ASP A 221 11.02 -1.70 -15.06
CA ASP A 221 11.87 -1.71 -13.88
C ASP A 221 12.21 -3.11 -13.35
N ALA A 222 11.39 -4.13 -13.68
CA ALA A 222 11.66 -5.51 -13.28
C ALA A 222 13.02 -5.97 -13.82
N PHE A 223 13.93 -6.31 -12.89
CA PHE A 223 15.31 -6.72 -13.13
C PHE A 223 16.21 -5.67 -13.81
N ALA A 224 15.71 -4.45 -14.02
CA ALA A 224 16.50 -3.36 -14.57
C ALA A 224 17.48 -2.80 -13.52
N THR A 225 18.69 -2.47 -14.00
CA THR A 225 19.73 -1.81 -13.18
C THR A 225 20.01 -0.38 -13.64
N ASP A 226 19.45 0.03 -14.78
CA ASP A 226 19.58 1.37 -15.34
C ASP A 226 18.35 2.21 -15.01
N ALA A 227 18.49 3.10 -14.04
CA ALA A 227 17.43 3.96 -13.56
C ALA A 227 16.99 5.01 -14.61
N ASP A 228 17.92 5.47 -15.45
CA ASP A 228 17.62 6.47 -16.48
C ASP A 228 16.79 5.84 -17.61
N ALA A 229 17.08 4.60 -17.99
CA ALA A 229 16.29 3.86 -18.96
C ALA A 229 14.85 3.62 -18.45
N VAL A 230 14.70 3.23 -17.17
CA VAL A 230 13.38 3.08 -16.50
C VAL A 230 12.64 4.42 -16.51
N ALA A 231 13.31 5.49 -16.12
CA ALA A 231 12.69 6.82 -16.08
C ALA A 231 12.24 7.26 -17.49
N GLN A 232 13.09 7.11 -18.49
CA GLN A 232 12.76 7.48 -19.87
C GLN A 232 11.55 6.70 -20.39
N GLN A 233 11.51 5.38 -20.15
CA GLN A 233 10.38 4.54 -20.60
C GLN A 233 9.04 5.01 -19.98
N VAL A 234 9.02 5.35 -18.69
CA VAL A 234 7.83 5.90 -18.04
C VAL A 234 7.46 7.26 -18.64
N LEU A 235 8.43 8.17 -18.79
CA LEU A 235 8.22 9.54 -19.27
C LEU A 235 7.73 9.58 -20.72
N ASP A 236 8.12 8.62 -21.55
CA ASP A 236 7.66 8.48 -22.92
C ASP A 236 6.28 7.86 -23.03
N GLY A 237 5.93 6.97 -22.08
CA GLY A 237 4.66 6.25 -22.05
C GLY A 237 3.50 7.05 -21.47
N VAL A 238 3.76 7.88 -20.45
CA VAL A 238 2.70 8.54 -19.67
C VAL A 238 1.84 9.51 -20.49
N ARG A 239 0.52 9.33 -20.36
CA ARG A 239 -0.52 10.21 -20.89
C ARG A 239 -1.50 10.55 -19.77
N SER A 240 -2.38 11.54 -19.96
CA SER A 240 -3.43 11.85 -18.99
C SER A 240 -4.27 10.61 -18.69
N GLY A 241 -4.47 10.30 -17.41
CA GLY A 241 -5.23 9.13 -16.96
C GLY A 241 -4.45 7.80 -16.98
N SER A 242 -3.14 7.82 -17.25
CA SER A 242 -2.32 6.61 -17.25
C SER A 242 -2.20 5.98 -15.86
N VAL A 243 -2.13 4.65 -15.86
CA VAL A 243 -1.68 3.82 -14.75
C VAL A 243 -0.31 3.25 -15.10
N VAL A 244 0.70 3.55 -14.30
CA VAL A 244 2.07 3.06 -14.48
C VAL A 244 2.30 1.88 -13.55
N VAL A 245 2.75 0.74 -14.06
CA VAL A 245 3.21 -0.39 -13.24
C VAL A 245 4.70 -0.27 -12.97
N MET A 246 5.04 -0.39 -11.69
CA MET A 246 6.39 -0.43 -11.13
C MET A 246 6.42 -1.45 -9.99
N HIS A 247 7.61 -1.70 -9.41
CA HIS A 247 7.74 -2.61 -8.27
C HIS A 247 8.41 -1.90 -7.09
N CYS A 248 7.96 -2.22 -5.88
CA CYS A 248 8.64 -1.81 -4.65
C CYS A 248 9.43 -2.96 -4.00
N THR A 249 9.67 -4.03 -4.74
CA THR A 249 10.49 -5.17 -4.35
C THR A 249 11.94 -4.92 -4.77
N ARG A 250 12.79 -4.50 -3.82
CA ARG A 250 14.16 -4.04 -4.13
C ARG A 250 15.02 -5.09 -4.84
N SER A 251 14.90 -6.37 -4.47
CA SER A 251 15.66 -7.45 -5.11
C SER A 251 15.26 -7.69 -6.56
N ALA A 252 13.99 -7.43 -6.92
CA ALA A 252 13.49 -7.60 -8.27
C ALA A 252 13.54 -6.32 -9.12
N ALA A 253 13.52 -5.13 -8.47
CA ALA A 253 13.49 -3.85 -9.17
C ALA A 253 14.43 -2.82 -8.48
N PRO A 254 15.75 -3.05 -8.49
CA PRO A 254 16.72 -2.24 -7.75
C PRO A 254 16.83 -0.80 -8.23
N ALA A 255 16.49 -0.51 -9.47
CA ALA A 255 16.62 0.82 -10.08
C ALA A 255 15.40 1.74 -9.83
N THR A 256 14.27 1.20 -9.36
CA THR A 256 12.98 1.93 -9.31
C THR A 256 13.04 3.18 -8.44
N GLU A 257 13.62 3.08 -7.24
CA GLU A 257 13.72 4.25 -6.35
C GLU A 257 14.52 5.39 -6.98
N GLN A 258 15.64 5.08 -7.61
CA GLN A 258 16.46 6.08 -8.29
C GLN A 258 15.73 6.67 -9.50
N ALA A 259 15.02 5.86 -10.29
CA ALA A 259 14.22 6.34 -11.42
C ALA A 259 13.12 7.31 -10.99
N LEU A 260 12.48 7.09 -9.82
CA LEU A 260 11.45 7.99 -9.29
C LEU A 260 11.98 9.41 -9.03
N ARG A 261 13.25 9.57 -8.71
CA ARG A 261 13.87 10.88 -8.49
C ARG A 261 13.93 11.73 -9.75
N THR A 262 13.91 11.08 -10.93
CA THR A 262 13.79 11.72 -12.25
C THR A 262 12.33 11.82 -12.70
N ILE A 263 11.56 10.73 -12.58
CA ILE A 263 10.17 10.66 -13.04
C ILE A 263 9.28 11.72 -12.37
N ILE A 264 9.38 11.84 -11.04
CA ILE A 264 8.46 12.70 -10.28
C ILE A 264 8.62 14.18 -10.63
N PRO A 265 9.82 14.78 -10.58
CA PRO A 265 10.00 16.18 -10.95
C PRO A 265 9.61 16.45 -12.41
N GLU A 266 9.99 15.56 -13.33
CA GLU A 266 9.74 15.75 -14.75
C GLU A 266 8.23 15.66 -15.09
N LEU A 267 7.49 14.72 -14.54
CA LEU A 267 6.03 14.67 -14.73
C LEU A 267 5.34 15.92 -14.14
N ARG A 268 5.80 16.43 -13.00
CA ARG A 268 5.31 17.69 -12.44
C ARG A 268 5.61 18.87 -13.36
N HIS A 269 6.82 18.95 -13.89
CA HIS A 269 7.21 19.98 -14.86
C HIS A 269 6.32 19.94 -16.11
N ARG A 270 5.95 18.75 -16.59
CA ARG A 270 4.98 18.55 -17.69
C ARG A 270 3.53 18.85 -17.28
N GLY A 271 3.28 19.24 -16.02
CA GLY A 271 1.97 19.61 -15.48
C GLY A 271 1.10 18.44 -15.04
N PHE A 272 1.68 17.24 -14.84
CA PHE A 272 0.93 16.11 -14.30
C PHE A 272 0.72 16.21 -12.79
N ARG A 273 -0.46 15.81 -12.35
CA ARG A 273 -0.80 15.57 -10.95
C ARG A 273 -0.83 14.08 -10.67
N PHE A 274 -0.13 13.67 -9.62
CA PHE A 274 -0.20 12.29 -9.15
C PHE A 274 -1.50 12.06 -8.39
N VAL A 275 -2.14 10.93 -8.65
CA VAL A 275 -3.41 10.51 -8.03
C VAL A 275 -3.36 9.03 -7.69
N LYS A 276 -4.23 8.59 -6.79
CA LYS A 276 -4.45 7.16 -6.53
C LYS A 276 -5.30 6.53 -7.62
N VAL A 277 -5.24 5.20 -7.76
CA VAL A 277 -6.08 4.46 -8.72
C VAL A 277 -7.57 4.70 -8.45
N SER A 278 -7.98 4.77 -7.17
CA SER A 278 -9.37 5.08 -6.80
C SER A 278 -9.88 6.36 -7.45
N GLN A 279 -9.05 7.41 -7.51
CA GLN A 279 -9.41 8.67 -8.13
C GLN A 279 -9.54 8.57 -9.67
N LEU A 280 -8.73 7.72 -10.31
CA LEU A 280 -8.86 7.45 -11.75
C LEU A 280 -10.11 6.63 -12.06
N ILE A 281 -10.44 5.62 -11.22
CA ILE A 281 -11.66 4.81 -11.37
C ILE A 281 -12.90 5.69 -11.19
N ALA A 282 -12.92 6.56 -10.16
CA ALA A 282 -14.01 7.52 -9.97
C ALA A 282 -14.18 8.44 -11.19
N ALA A 283 -13.08 8.97 -11.74
CA ALA A 283 -13.10 9.82 -12.93
C ALA A 283 -13.57 9.07 -14.21
N ALA A 284 -13.43 7.75 -14.23
CA ALA A 284 -13.91 6.89 -15.32
C ALA A 284 -15.38 6.47 -15.16
N GLY A 285 -16.11 7.00 -14.17
CA GLY A 285 -17.49 6.63 -13.88
C GLY A 285 -17.64 5.41 -12.97
N GLY A 286 -16.67 5.18 -12.11
CA GLY A 286 -16.74 4.18 -11.04
C GLY A 286 -17.98 4.42 -10.16
N ARG A 287 -18.57 3.33 -9.66
CA ARG A 287 -19.70 3.37 -8.72
C ARG A 287 -19.19 3.31 -7.29
N HIS A 288 -19.84 4.04 -6.42
CA HIS A 288 -19.60 4.01 -4.97
C HIS A 288 -20.55 3.04 -4.29
#